data_bbd1a9d3d8d809d1fe4d2e1038c5390b
#
_entry.id   bbd1a9d3d8d809d1fe4d2e1038c5390b
#
_cell.length_a   1.000
_cell.length_b   1.000
_cell.length_c   1.000
_cell.angle_alpha   90.00
_cell.angle_beta   90.00
_cell.angle_gamma   90.00
#
_symmetry.space_group_name_H-M   'P 1'
#
loop_
_entity.id
_entity.type
_entity.pdbx_description
1 polymer ?
#
loop_
_entity_poly.entity_id
_entity_poly.type
_entity_poly.pdbx_seq_one_letter_code
_entity_poly.pdbx_strand_id
1 'polypeptide(L)'
;MFRRALTNRVTELLQTMPVVLLQGARQVGKTTMAKQLIQAGVLQHYFSFDDPVLLSAASQDPVGFVRELPARSVLDEVQRVLPVLPAIKRRIDAQRLAGDLLLTGSANPLRLPRPSETMVGRMATVTQMPLSQSEIEGRQPW
;
A
#
# COMPACT_ATOMS: atom_id res chain seq x y z
N MET A 1 11.60 16.05 6.91
CA MET A 1 10.47 16.52 7.37
C MET A 1 9.31 16.11 6.65
N PHE A 2 9.13 16.47 5.41
CA PHE A 2 8.00 16.06 4.63
C PHE A 2 7.79 14.56 4.65
N ARG A 3 8.85 13.82 4.40
CA ARG A 3 8.78 12.38 4.33
C ARG A 3 8.52 11.76 5.70
N ARG A 4 9.06 12.37 6.74
CA ARG A 4 8.85 11.88 8.08
C ARG A 4 7.38 12.01 8.50
N ALA A 5 6.75 13.14 8.16
CA ALA A 5 5.36 13.33 8.51
C ALA A 5 4.48 12.31 7.80
N LEU A 6 4.78 12.00 6.54
CA LEU A 6 4.00 11.03 5.80
C LEU A 6 4.20 9.63 6.37
N THR A 7 5.43 9.29 6.75
CA THR A 7 5.71 8.00 7.36
C THR A 7 4.94 7.84 8.66
N ASN A 8 4.87 8.90 9.48
CA ASN A 8 4.13 8.85 10.71
C ASN A 8 2.64 8.64 10.47
N ARG A 9 2.10 9.29 9.45
CA ARG A 9 0.69 9.12 9.13
C ARG A 9 0.39 7.69 8.70
N VAL A 10 1.24 7.11 7.86
CA VAL A 10 1.05 5.73 7.44
C VAL A 10 1.14 4.79 8.63
N THR A 11 2.11 5.03 9.52
CA THR A 11 2.27 4.21 10.71
C THR A 11 1.03 4.28 11.59
N GLU A 12 0.48 5.46 11.77
CA GLU A 12 -0.73 5.61 12.58
C GLU A 12 -1.90 4.85 11.97
N LEU A 13 -2.06 4.95 10.67
CA LEU A 13 -3.16 4.25 10.02
C LEU A 13 -3.00 2.74 10.13
N LEU A 14 -1.77 2.25 10.08
CA LEU A 14 -1.54 0.81 10.23
C LEU A 14 -1.85 0.31 11.63
N GLN A 15 -1.98 1.19 12.59
CA GLN A 15 -2.35 0.78 13.94
C GLN A 15 -3.82 0.46 14.07
N THR A 16 -4.65 0.97 13.17
CA THR A 16 -6.08 0.76 13.26
C THR A 16 -6.69 0.12 12.02
N MET A 17 -6.09 0.35 10.85
CA MET A 17 -6.64 -0.18 9.60
C MET A 17 -5.89 -1.43 9.19
N PRO A 18 -6.61 -2.43 8.67
CA PRO A 18 -5.94 -3.64 8.23
C PRO A 18 -5.10 -3.43 6.98
N VAL A 19 -5.50 -2.52 6.10
CA VAL A 19 -4.80 -2.28 4.85
C VAL A 19 -4.66 -0.79 4.66
N VAL A 20 -3.47 -0.35 4.24
CA VAL A 20 -3.23 1.03 3.86
C VAL A 20 -2.68 1.02 2.44
N LEU A 21 -3.24 1.85 1.57
CA LEU A 21 -2.73 2.03 0.22
C LEU A 21 -2.00 3.36 0.15
N LEU A 22 -0.72 3.29 -0.19
CA LEU A 22 0.09 4.48 -0.40
C LEU A 22 0.22 4.67 -1.90
N GLN A 23 -0.40 5.71 -2.44
CA GLN A 23 -0.35 5.92 -3.88
C GLN A 23 0.27 7.26 -4.21
N GLY A 24 0.81 7.36 -5.40
CA GLY A 24 1.47 8.56 -5.85
C GLY A 24 2.29 8.30 -7.07
N ALA A 25 2.96 9.35 -7.56
CA ALA A 25 3.79 9.23 -8.73
C ALA A 25 4.99 8.34 -8.45
N ARG A 26 5.52 7.79 -9.54
CA ARG A 26 6.58 6.81 -9.42
C ARG A 26 7.81 7.33 -8.69
N GLN A 27 8.14 8.59 -8.85
CA GLN A 27 9.36 9.12 -8.29
C GLN A 27 9.25 9.70 -6.89
N VAL A 28 8.20 9.42 -6.17
CA VAL A 28 8.05 10.06 -4.87
C VAL A 28 8.54 9.21 -3.70
N GLY A 29 9.21 8.09 -3.96
CA GLY A 29 9.88 7.37 -2.88
C GLY A 29 9.01 6.42 -2.09
N LYS A 30 7.95 5.90 -2.69
CA LYS A 30 7.05 4.97 -2.00
C LYS A 30 7.77 3.71 -1.56
N THR A 31 8.62 3.17 -2.42
CA THR A 31 9.38 1.96 -2.10
C THR A 31 10.33 2.21 -0.95
N THR A 32 10.99 3.37 -0.95
CA THR A 32 11.89 3.71 0.13
C THR A 32 11.15 3.79 1.45
N MET A 33 9.98 4.41 1.45
CA MET A 33 9.19 4.51 2.68
C MET A 33 8.76 3.13 3.17
N ALA A 34 8.34 2.26 2.26
CA ALA A 34 7.95 0.91 2.65
C ALA A 34 9.10 0.18 3.33
N LYS A 35 10.30 0.31 2.77
CA LYS A 35 11.46 -0.36 3.34
C LYS A 35 11.85 0.25 4.68
N GLN A 36 11.65 1.54 4.86
CA GLN A 36 11.90 2.17 6.14
C GLN A 36 10.96 1.63 7.21
N LEU A 37 9.71 1.38 6.86
CA LEU A 37 8.77 0.82 7.82
C LEU A 37 9.15 -0.60 8.21
N ILE A 38 9.74 -1.35 7.30
CA ILE A 38 10.23 -2.67 7.64
C ILE A 38 11.41 -2.56 8.60
N GLN A 39 12.33 -1.64 8.35
CA GLN A 39 13.45 -1.45 9.25
C GLN A 39 13.01 -1.00 10.63
N ALA A 40 11.92 -0.25 10.70
CA ALA A 40 11.40 0.22 11.97
C ALA A 40 10.58 -0.81 12.71
N GLY A 41 10.34 -1.98 12.10
CA GLY A 41 9.58 -3.03 12.75
C GLY A 41 8.08 -2.90 12.62
N VAL A 42 7.61 -1.92 11.90
CA VAL A 42 6.17 -1.73 11.67
C VAL A 42 5.65 -2.79 10.73
N LEU A 43 6.42 -3.11 9.69
CA LEU A 43 6.11 -4.15 8.74
C LEU A 43 7.28 -5.13 8.71
N GLN A 44 7.06 -6.32 8.16
CA GLN A 44 8.06 -7.38 8.27
C GLN A 44 8.49 -7.99 6.96
N HIS A 45 7.65 -7.92 5.93
CA HIS A 45 7.94 -8.59 4.66
C HIS A 45 7.69 -7.65 3.50
N TYR A 46 8.43 -7.85 2.42
CA TYR A 46 8.35 -6.98 1.26
C TYR A 46 8.22 -7.83 -0.01
N PHE A 47 7.17 -7.59 -0.77
CA PHE A 47 6.94 -8.26 -2.05
C PHE A 47 6.66 -7.20 -3.10
N SER A 48 7.35 -7.25 -4.23
CA SER A 48 7.13 -6.28 -5.29
C SER A 48 6.64 -6.98 -6.54
N PHE A 49 5.61 -6.42 -7.15
CA PHE A 49 5.12 -6.95 -8.42
C PHE A 49 5.94 -6.47 -9.61
N ASP A 50 7.05 -5.76 -9.36
CA ASP A 50 8.07 -5.60 -10.38
C ASP A 50 8.84 -6.89 -10.58
N ASP A 51 8.79 -7.81 -9.63
CA ASP A 51 9.40 -9.12 -9.76
C ASP A 51 8.49 -9.98 -10.64
N PRO A 52 8.96 -10.45 -11.81
CA PRO A 52 8.08 -11.20 -12.70
C PRO A 52 7.58 -12.52 -12.11
N VAL A 53 8.34 -13.14 -11.23
CA VAL A 53 7.88 -14.37 -10.59
C VAL A 53 6.71 -14.11 -9.70
N LEU A 54 6.76 -13.06 -8.89
CA LEU A 54 5.66 -12.71 -8.00
C LEU A 54 4.46 -12.22 -8.80
N LEU A 55 4.70 -11.45 -9.85
CA LEU A 55 3.61 -10.98 -10.69
C LEU A 55 2.87 -12.14 -11.32
N SER A 56 3.60 -13.12 -11.82
CA SER A 56 3.00 -14.29 -12.44
C SER A 56 2.18 -15.09 -11.44
N ALA A 57 2.74 -15.32 -10.26
CA ALA A 57 2.03 -16.10 -9.25
C ALA A 57 0.73 -15.41 -8.83
N ALA A 58 0.76 -14.11 -8.63
CA ALA A 58 -0.43 -13.38 -8.21
C ALA A 58 -1.44 -13.29 -9.36
N SER A 59 -0.98 -13.22 -10.60
CA SER A 59 -1.88 -13.15 -11.74
C SER A 59 -2.60 -14.47 -11.96
N GLN A 60 -1.92 -15.59 -11.72
CA GLN A 60 -2.52 -16.90 -11.94
C GLN A 60 -3.52 -17.28 -10.86
N ASP A 61 -3.25 -16.89 -9.62
CA ASP A 61 -4.11 -17.25 -8.51
C ASP A 61 -4.10 -16.15 -7.47
N PRO A 62 -4.83 -15.05 -7.71
CA PRO A 62 -4.79 -13.94 -6.77
C PRO A 62 -5.25 -14.31 -5.37
N VAL A 63 -6.28 -15.13 -5.26
CA VAL A 63 -6.81 -15.50 -3.95
C VAL A 63 -5.78 -16.32 -3.18
N GLY A 64 -5.21 -17.34 -3.82
CA GLY A 64 -4.21 -18.16 -3.18
C GLY A 64 -2.97 -17.39 -2.81
N PHE A 65 -2.52 -16.50 -3.72
CA PHE A 65 -1.35 -15.69 -3.45
C PHE A 65 -1.56 -14.84 -2.21
N VAL A 66 -2.69 -14.14 -2.12
CA VAL A 66 -2.96 -13.27 -1.00
C VAL A 66 -3.16 -14.07 0.29
N ARG A 67 -3.81 -15.22 0.19
CA ARG A 67 -4.07 -16.03 1.36
C ARG A 67 -2.79 -16.52 2.03
N GLU A 68 -1.75 -16.77 1.21
CA GLU A 68 -0.50 -17.28 1.73
C GLU A 68 0.45 -16.20 2.22
N LEU A 69 0.10 -14.94 2.07
CA LEU A 69 0.99 -13.87 2.50
C LEU A 69 1.11 -13.85 4.02
N PRO A 70 2.32 -13.65 4.54
CA PRO A 70 2.46 -13.43 5.98
C PRO A 70 1.86 -12.10 6.36
N ALA A 71 1.53 -11.94 7.63
CA ALA A 71 1.02 -10.68 8.13
C ALA A 71 2.10 -9.62 8.09
N ARG A 72 1.70 -8.37 8.03
CA ARG A 72 2.59 -7.21 8.04
C ARG A 72 3.49 -7.19 6.83
N SER A 73 2.88 -7.39 5.67
CA SER A 73 3.60 -7.43 4.40
C SER A 73 3.35 -6.19 3.59
N VAL A 74 4.34 -5.82 2.78
CA VAL A 74 4.21 -4.77 1.77
C VAL A 74 3.98 -5.43 0.42
N LEU A 75 2.97 -4.97 -0.30
CA LEU A 75 2.78 -5.35 -1.71
C LEU A 75 3.04 -4.10 -2.55
N ASP A 76 4.20 -4.06 -3.19
CA ASP A 76 4.65 -2.91 -3.94
C ASP A 76 4.17 -3.01 -5.38
N GLU A 77 3.67 -1.92 -5.95
CA GLU A 77 3.22 -1.83 -7.34
C GLU A 77 1.98 -2.67 -7.60
N VAL A 78 0.98 -2.55 -6.74
CA VAL A 78 -0.21 -3.41 -6.84
C VAL A 78 -1.04 -3.10 -8.08
N GLN A 79 -0.85 -1.95 -8.73
CA GLN A 79 -1.60 -1.67 -9.95
C GLN A 79 -1.26 -2.63 -11.08
N ARG A 80 -0.14 -3.36 -10.96
CA ARG A 80 0.23 -4.34 -11.97
C ARG A 80 -0.63 -5.59 -11.93
N VAL A 81 -1.33 -5.82 -10.83
CA VAL A 81 -2.16 -7.02 -10.71
C VAL A 81 -3.38 -6.70 -9.84
N LEU A 82 -4.26 -5.85 -10.39
CA LEU A 82 -5.44 -5.38 -9.66
C LEU A 82 -6.33 -6.50 -9.10
N PRO A 83 -6.42 -7.69 -9.69
CA PRO A 83 -7.25 -8.74 -9.11
C PRO A 83 -6.87 -9.16 -7.69
N VAL A 84 -5.69 -8.76 -7.19
CA VAL A 84 -5.39 -9.04 -5.78
C VAL A 84 -6.28 -8.23 -4.85
N LEU A 85 -6.87 -7.11 -5.31
CA LEU A 85 -7.68 -6.28 -4.41
C LEU A 85 -8.91 -7.01 -3.87
N PRO A 86 -9.73 -7.66 -4.70
CA PRO A 86 -10.82 -8.47 -4.12
C PRO A 86 -10.32 -9.60 -3.25
N ALA A 87 -9.15 -10.17 -3.58
CA ALA A 87 -8.59 -11.23 -2.76
C ALA A 87 -8.19 -10.69 -1.38
N ILE A 88 -7.68 -9.46 -1.34
CA ILE A 88 -7.33 -8.83 -0.08
C ILE A 88 -8.59 -8.59 0.75
N LYS A 89 -9.68 -8.17 0.11
CA LYS A 89 -10.93 -8.00 0.83
C LYS A 89 -11.35 -9.31 1.50
N ARG A 90 -11.25 -10.43 0.80
CA ARG A 90 -11.61 -11.71 1.37
C ARG A 90 -10.72 -12.07 2.55
N ARG A 91 -9.44 -11.77 2.44
CA ARG A 91 -8.50 -12.03 3.53
C ARG A 91 -8.88 -11.23 4.77
N ILE A 92 -9.22 -9.95 4.60
CA ILE A 92 -9.57 -9.10 5.71
C ILE A 92 -10.90 -9.53 6.33
N ASP A 93 -11.85 -9.92 5.49
CA ASP A 93 -13.13 -10.38 6.01
C ASP A 93 -12.99 -11.68 6.79
N ALA A 94 -12.03 -12.51 6.41
CA ALA A 94 -11.78 -13.76 7.13
C ALA A 94 -11.09 -13.51 8.47
N GLN A 95 -10.16 -12.58 8.51
CA GLN A 95 -9.45 -12.26 9.74
C GLN A 95 -8.95 -10.84 9.66
N ARG A 96 -9.59 -9.95 10.40
CA ARG A 96 -9.21 -8.53 10.39
C ARG A 96 -8.07 -8.33 11.38
N LEU A 97 -6.93 -7.87 10.85
CA LEU A 97 -5.74 -7.64 11.65
C LEU A 97 -5.19 -6.28 11.28
N ALA A 98 -5.10 -5.38 12.24
CA ALA A 98 -4.56 -4.04 11.98
C ALA A 98 -3.11 -4.15 11.53
N GLY A 99 -2.76 -3.38 10.51
CA GLY A 99 -1.39 -3.39 10.00
C GLY A 99 -1.05 -4.62 9.18
N ASP A 100 -2.04 -5.31 8.68
CA ASP A 100 -1.81 -6.56 7.95
C ASP A 100 -1.05 -6.32 6.65
N LEU A 101 -1.47 -5.34 5.85
CA LEU A 101 -0.87 -5.11 4.55
C LEU A 101 -0.69 -3.63 4.27
N LEU A 102 0.45 -3.29 3.68
CA LEU A 102 0.67 -1.98 3.09
C LEU A 102 0.80 -2.18 1.59
N LEU A 103 -0.07 -1.53 0.84
CA LEU A 103 -0.02 -1.59 -0.62
C LEU A 103 0.58 -0.30 -1.15
N THR A 104 1.35 -0.39 -2.21
CA THR A 104 1.77 0.82 -2.91
C THR A 104 1.32 0.74 -4.35
N GLY A 105 1.01 1.90 -4.93
CA GLY A 105 0.66 1.98 -6.33
C GLY A 105 1.17 3.29 -6.89
N SER A 106 1.74 3.23 -8.09
CA SER A 106 2.28 4.43 -8.72
C SER A 106 1.44 4.82 -9.92
N ALA A 107 0.18 4.55 -9.88
CA ALA A 107 -0.66 4.80 -11.01
C ALA A 107 -1.25 6.18 -10.97
N ASN A 108 -1.68 6.61 -12.14
CA ASN A 108 -2.55 7.73 -12.27
C ASN A 108 -3.83 7.40 -11.49
N PRO A 109 -4.26 8.26 -10.60
CA PRO A 109 -5.47 7.97 -9.80
C PRO A 109 -6.68 7.65 -10.66
N LEU A 110 -6.72 8.14 -11.88
CA LEU A 110 -7.85 7.86 -12.76
C LEU A 110 -7.87 6.44 -13.26
N ARG A 111 -6.75 5.72 -13.14
CA ARG A 111 -6.68 4.36 -13.62
C ARG A 111 -6.94 3.32 -12.58
N LEU A 112 -6.81 3.69 -11.33
CA LEU A 112 -7.09 2.74 -10.26
C LEU A 112 -8.58 2.72 -10.00
N PRO A 113 -9.15 1.55 -9.81
CA PRO A 113 -10.56 1.49 -9.46
C PRO A 113 -10.76 2.20 -8.13
N ARG A 114 -11.93 2.73 -7.93
CA ARG A 114 -12.22 3.39 -6.68
C ARG A 114 -12.24 2.35 -5.60
N PRO A 115 -11.32 2.42 -4.67
CA PRO A 115 -11.29 1.41 -3.63
C PRO A 115 -12.51 1.45 -2.75
N SER A 116 -13.20 2.57 -2.74
CA SER A 116 -14.30 2.73 -1.80
C SER A 116 -15.41 1.72 -1.98
N GLU A 117 -15.62 1.23 -3.18
CA GLU A 117 -16.72 0.31 -3.38
C GLU A 117 -16.45 -1.07 -2.83
N THR A 118 -15.21 -1.49 -2.87
CA THR A 118 -14.85 -2.83 -2.43
C THR A 118 -14.20 -2.82 -1.06
N MET A 119 -13.45 -1.78 -0.77
CA MET A 119 -12.60 -1.77 0.40
C MET A 119 -13.04 -0.78 1.48
N VAL A 120 -14.30 -0.33 1.42
CA VAL A 120 -14.80 0.58 2.45
C VAL A 120 -14.64 -0.05 3.83
N GLY A 121 -14.07 0.70 4.76
CA GLY A 121 -13.85 0.21 6.11
C GLY A 121 -12.71 -0.77 6.24
N ARG A 122 -12.08 -1.14 5.12
CA ARG A 122 -10.99 -2.10 5.14
C ARG A 122 -9.67 -1.49 4.75
N MET A 123 -9.68 -0.41 3.99
CA MET A 123 -8.45 0.19 3.48
C MET A 123 -8.49 1.69 3.61
N ALA A 124 -7.41 2.25 4.12
CA ALA A 124 -7.20 3.69 4.12
C ALA A 124 -6.26 4.02 2.97
N THR A 125 -6.50 5.14 2.30
CA THR A 125 -5.67 5.55 1.18
C THR A 125 -4.92 6.82 1.54
N VAL A 126 -3.62 6.82 1.31
CA VAL A 126 -2.76 7.98 1.50
C VAL A 126 -2.14 8.31 0.17
N THR A 127 -2.29 9.56 -0.26
CA THR A 127 -1.72 9.99 -1.53
C THR A 127 -0.50 10.84 -1.25
N GLN A 128 0.63 10.47 -1.86
CA GLN A 128 1.86 11.20 -1.70
C GLN A 128 2.03 12.12 -2.89
N MET A 129 2.11 13.41 -2.61
CA MET A 129 2.26 14.41 -3.64
C MET A 129 3.71 14.54 -4.03
N PRO A 130 3.99 14.97 -5.27
CA PRO A 130 5.37 15.27 -5.64
C PRO A 130 5.95 16.33 -4.71
N LEU A 131 7.22 16.17 -4.43
CA LEU A 131 7.88 17.05 -3.47
C LEU A 131 7.83 18.52 -3.88
N SER A 132 8.03 18.78 -5.15
CA SER A 132 8.01 20.16 -5.62
C SER A 132 6.66 20.82 -5.37
N GLN A 133 5.61 20.08 -5.54
CA GLN A 133 4.30 20.64 -5.30
C GLN A 133 4.08 20.91 -3.83
N SER A 134 4.54 20.04 -2.99
CA SER A 134 4.43 20.24 -1.56
C SER A 134 5.16 21.46 -1.12
N GLU A 135 6.33 21.68 -1.69
CA GLU A 135 7.12 22.84 -1.31
C GLU A 135 6.46 24.12 -1.75
N ILE A 136 5.84 24.10 -2.90
CA ILE A 136 5.16 25.28 -3.38
C ILE A 136 4.01 25.64 -2.47
N GLU A 137 3.23 24.70 -2.08
CA GLU A 137 2.10 24.95 -1.24
C GLU A 137 2.53 25.33 0.13
N GLY A 138 3.63 24.93 0.51
CA GLY A 138 4.23 25.44 1.64
C GLY A 138 3.61 25.18 2.91
N ARG A 139 2.54 24.67 2.95
CA ARG A 139 1.94 24.56 4.05
C ARG A 139 1.71 23.32 4.39
N GLN A 140 1.85 22.61 4.18
CA GLN A 140 1.43 21.60 4.47
C GLN A 140 1.74 20.83 5.03
N PRO A 141 1.74 20.64 5.69
CA PRO A 141 2.04 19.82 6.29
C PRO A 141 1.36 18.75 6.36
N TRP A 142 1.54 17.82 6.66
CA TRP A 142 0.92 16.63 6.63
C TRP A 142 0.70 16.11 7.97
#